data_1d44058e5b69c8fea74156ba65a70650
#
_entry.id   1d44058e5b69c8fea74156ba65a70650
#
_cell.length_a   1.000
_cell.length_b   1.000
_cell.length_c   1.000
_cell.angle_alpha   90.00
_cell.angle_beta   90.00
_cell.angle_gamma   90.00
#
_symmetry.space_group_name_H-M   'P 1'
#
loop_
_entity.id
_entity.type
_entity.pdbx_description
1 polymer ?
#
loop_
_entity_poly.entity_id
_entity_poly.type
_entity_poly.pdbx_seq_one_letter_code
_entity_poly.pdbx_strand_id
1 'polypeptide(L)'
;MSNMPGRVFVAGAIFACTCVVGGPSLRAAQAPSAMEQRVAALKQSIAESHARLRRYEWIETTIISVKGEEKDRKEQRCYYGVDGKVQKVLLSDEKAAAPSGGRLKKKIIANKTSEMKAYMESAASLIHRYVPPDPTDIDSAKKREKVALRPGQGGRAQLEFTDYLQPGDLMAVDVDTTANALVGVHVNTYVEKPEDAVTLTVGFGALPDGASYNPQITLDAASKHITVTIQNSGHRPVNQ
;
A
#
# COMPACT_ATOMS: atom_id res chain seq x y z
N MET A 1 94.19 29.81 -11.95
CA MET A 1 94.31 30.65 -13.12
C MET A 1 92.95 30.94 -13.66
N SER A 2 92.61 32.23 -13.56
CA SER A 2 91.83 33.01 -14.54
C SER A 2 90.38 32.64 -14.71
N ASN A 3 89.40 33.44 -14.55
CA ASN A 3 89.11 34.88 -14.42
C ASN A 3 87.59 35.03 -14.56
N MET A 4 87.06 35.87 -13.78
CA MET A 4 85.73 36.50 -13.91
C MET A 4 85.52 37.20 -15.28
N PRO A 5 84.39 37.72 -15.74
CA PRO A 5 83.32 38.38 -15.00
C PRO A 5 81.89 38.11 -15.56
N GLY A 6 80.83 38.19 -14.78
CA GLY A 6 79.96 39.31 -14.55
C GLY A 6 78.96 39.67 -15.64
N ARG A 7 77.66 39.51 -15.37
CA ARG A 7 76.63 40.47 -15.83
C ARG A 7 75.31 40.31 -15.02
N VAL A 8 74.98 41.39 -14.41
CA VAL A 8 73.68 41.75 -13.80
C VAL A 8 72.66 41.90 -14.93
N PHE A 9 71.48 41.34 -14.80
CA PHE A 9 70.26 41.89 -15.41
C PHE A 9 69.06 41.82 -14.44
N VAL A 10 68.39 42.93 -14.49
CA VAL A 10 67.33 43.47 -13.62
C VAL A 10 65.97 42.89 -13.97
N ALA A 11 65.17 42.69 -12.95
CA ALA A 11 63.71 42.85 -12.77
C ALA A 11 62.78 42.46 -13.94
N GLY A 12 61.77 41.69 -13.57
CA GLY A 12 60.55 41.54 -14.29
C GLY A 12 59.56 40.72 -13.46
N ALA A 13 58.88 41.37 -12.51
CA ALA A 13 57.76 40.76 -11.81
C ALA A 13 56.54 40.68 -12.75
N ILE A 14 56.19 39.48 -13.18
CA ILE A 14 54.93 39.25 -13.86
C ILE A 14 54.01 38.56 -12.86
N PHE A 15 53.06 39.35 -12.34
CA PHE A 15 51.90 38.88 -11.56
C PHE A 15 50.96 38.15 -12.50
N ALA A 16 51.01 36.83 -12.54
CA ALA A 16 50.02 35.99 -13.21
C ALA A 16 48.79 35.86 -12.27
N CYS A 17 47.77 36.70 -12.52
CA CYS A 17 46.47 36.56 -11.91
C CYS A 17 45.75 35.34 -12.48
N THR A 18 45.86 34.18 -11.78
CA THR A 18 45.06 32.98 -12.10
C THR A 18 43.65 33.22 -11.62
N CYS A 19 42.78 33.69 -12.52
CA CYS A 19 41.33 33.62 -12.33
C CYS A 19 40.90 32.16 -12.27
N VAL A 20 40.68 31.65 -11.07
CA VAL A 20 39.97 30.40 -10.87
C VAL A 20 38.51 30.67 -11.22
N VAL A 21 38.12 30.39 -12.44
CA VAL A 21 36.73 30.32 -12.87
C VAL A 21 36.16 29.07 -12.22
N GLY A 22 35.53 29.24 -11.06
CA GLY A 22 34.68 28.22 -10.44
C GLY A 22 33.46 27.99 -11.32
N GLY A 23 33.55 27.05 -12.28
CA GLY A 23 32.41 26.59 -13.03
C GLY A 23 31.41 25.92 -12.07
N PRO A 24 30.08 26.12 -12.26
CA PRO A 24 29.07 25.41 -11.50
C PRO A 24 29.28 23.91 -11.74
N SER A 25 29.60 23.16 -10.69
CA SER A 25 29.65 21.71 -10.72
C SER A 25 28.24 21.23 -11.08
N LEU A 26 28.03 20.87 -12.34
CA LEU A 26 26.85 20.14 -12.78
C LEU A 26 26.87 18.80 -12.00
N ARG A 27 26.11 18.77 -10.93
CA ARG A 27 25.84 17.54 -10.18
C ARG A 27 25.12 16.61 -11.14
N ALA A 28 25.85 15.67 -11.74
CA ALA A 28 25.26 14.66 -12.60
C ALA A 28 24.14 14.00 -11.81
N ALA A 29 22.91 14.13 -12.27
CA ALA A 29 21.78 13.44 -11.69
C ALA A 29 22.06 11.95 -11.81
N GLN A 30 22.29 11.27 -10.68
CA GLN A 30 22.47 9.84 -10.66
C GLN A 30 21.20 9.17 -11.21
N ALA A 31 21.37 8.22 -12.12
CA ALA A 31 20.25 7.43 -12.62
C ALA A 31 19.55 6.74 -11.45
N PRO A 32 18.21 6.71 -11.44
CA PRO A 32 17.44 6.11 -10.35
C PRO A 32 17.79 4.63 -10.19
N SER A 33 17.91 4.16 -8.95
CA SER A 33 18.17 2.75 -8.65
C SER A 33 17.03 1.85 -9.15
N ALA A 34 17.27 0.56 -9.31
CA ALA A 34 16.24 -0.40 -9.70
C ALA A 34 15.03 -0.38 -8.75
N MET A 35 15.27 -0.17 -7.45
CA MET A 35 14.21 -0.02 -6.45
C MET A 35 13.40 1.26 -6.68
N GLU A 36 14.06 2.38 -6.95
CA GLU A 36 13.38 3.66 -7.23
C GLU A 36 12.48 3.57 -8.46
N GLN A 37 12.97 2.93 -9.51
CA GLN A 37 12.20 2.70 -10.73
C GLN A 37 10.96 1.84 -10.44
N ARG A 38 11.09 0.78 -9.62
CA ARG A 38 9.97 -0.10 -9.26
C ARG A 38 8.93 0.61 -8.38
N VAL A 39 9.37 1.39 -7.41
CA VAL A 39 8.45 2.19 -6.58
C VAL A 39 7.71 3.23 -7.43
N ALA A 40 8.38 3.89 -8.36
CA ALA A 40 7.76 4.85 -9.27
C ALA A 40 6.71 4.16 -10.17
N ALA A 41 7.06 3.01 -10.76
CA ALA A 41 6.14 2.22 -11.59
C ALA A 41 4.91 1.74 -10.79
N LEU A 42 5.10 1.30 -9.54
CA LEU A 42 4.01 0.91 -8.66
C LEU A 42 3.05 2.09 -8.41
N LYS A 43 3.57 3.25 -8.04
CA LYS A 43 2.76 4.46 -7.82
C LYS A 43 1.97 4.85 -9.05
N GLN A 44 2.58 4.84 -10.22
CA GLN A 44 1.93 5.13 -11.48
C GLN A 44 0.82 4.13 -11.78
N SER A 45 1.09 2.82 -11.65
CA SER A 45 0.12 1.75 -11.87
C SER A 45 -1.11 1.88 -10.95
N ILE A 46 -0.91 2.20 -9.67
CA ILE A 46 -2.00 2.44 -8.72
C ILE A 46 -2.85 3.65 -9.18
N ALA A 47 -2.22 4.76 -9.54
CA ALA A 47 -2.94 5.96 -9.95
C ALA A 47 -3.76 5.75 -11.23
N GLU A 48 -3.17 5.10 -12.24
CA GLU A 48 -3.85 4.77 -13.50
C GLU A 48 -5.03 3.83 -13.28
N SER A 49 -4.82 2.78 -12.46
CA SER A 49 -5.86 1.83 -12.10
C SER A 49 -7.05 2.50 -11.42
N HIS A 50 -6.80 3.37 -10.44
CA HIS A 50 -7.85 4.16 -9.79
C HIS A 50 -8.63 5.03 -10.78
N ALA A 51 -7.93 5.69 -11.72
CA ALA A 51 -8.59 6.53 -12.73
C ALA A 51 -9.52 5.72 -13.64
N ARG A 52 -9.14 4.49 -14.01
CA ARG A 52 -9.96 3.59 -14.84
C ARG A 52 -11.11 3.00 -14.04
N LEU A 53 -10.85 2.52 -12.81
CA LEU A 53 -11.86 1.88 -11.95
C LEU A 53 -13.02 2.82 -11.59
N ARG A 54 -12.80 4.14 -11.57
CA ARG A 54 -13.86 5.15 -11.37
C ARG A 54 -15.00 5.09 -12.39
N ARG A 55 -14.80 4.44 -13.50
CA ARG A 55 -15.82 4.25 -14.55
C ARG A 55 -16.65 2.99 -14.36
N TYR A 56 -16.42 2.25 -13.28
CA TYR A 56 -17.10 0.99 -13.01
C TYR A 56 -17.97 1.08 -11.77
N GLU A 57 -19.05 0.31 -11.79
CA GLU A 57 -19.76 -0.15 -10.60
C GLU A 57 -19.55 -1.65 -10.43
N TRP A 58 -19.68 -2.16 -9.22
CA TRP A 58 -19.50 -3.58 -8.91
C TRP A 58 -20.36 -4.00 -7.70
N ILE A 59 -20.43 -5.30 -7.47
CA ILE A 59 -21.05 -5.87 -6.27
C ILE A 59 -19.94 -6.25 -5.30
N GLU A 60 -20.02 -5.72 -4.09
CA GLU A 60 -19.17 -6.08 -2.96
C GLU A 60 -19.97 -6.99 -2.02
N THR A 61 -19.48 -8.21 -1.81
CA THR A 61 -20.00 -9.14 -0.81
C THR A 61 -19.03 -9.21 0.36
N THR A 62 -19.45 -8.77 1.54
CA THR A 62 -18.69 -8.88 2.79
C THR A 62 -19.22 -10.03 3.61
N ILE A 63 -18.36 -10.98 3.97
CA ILE A 63 -18.66 -12.15 4.78
C ILE A 63 -17.84 -12.06 6.07
N ILE A 64 -18.51 -12.15 7.22
CA ILE A 64 -17.86 -12.21 8.53
C ILE A 64 -18.05 -13.60 9.10
N SER A 65 -16.94 -14.29 9.37
CA SER A 65 -16.91 -15.59 10.01
C SER A 65 -16.28 -15.50 11.40
N VAL A 66 -16.85 -16.19 12.35
CA VAL A 66 -16.32 -16.32 13.73
C VAL A 66 -16.16 -17.79 14.04
N LYS A 67 -14.94 -18.21 14.39
CA LYS A 67 -14.59 -19.62 14.63
C LYS A 67 -14.92 -20.52 13.43
N GLY A 68 -14.75 -20.00 12.22
CA GLY A 68 -15.04 -20.70 10.96
C GLY A 68 -16.52 -20.75 10.55
N GLU A 69 -17.44 -20.22 11.35
CA GLU A 69 -18.86 -20.16 11.02
C GLU A 69 -19.23 -18.77 10.50
N GLU A 70 -19.92 -18.69 9.38
CA GLU A 70 -20.47 -17.47 8.84
C GLU A 70 -21.51 -16.87 9.80
N LYS A 71 -21.33 -15.63 10.19
CA LYS A 71 -22.19 -14.91 11.14
C LYS A 71 -22.91 -13.72 10.51
N ASP A 72 -22.36 -13.19 9.43
CA ASP A 72 -22.92 -12.04 8.76
C ASP A 72 -22.52 -12.08 7.27
N ARG A 73 -23.46 -11.75 6.38
CA ARG A 73 -23.25 -11.59 4.95
C ARG A 73 -23.98 -10.36 4.48
N LYS A 74 -23.24 -9.47 3.84
CA LYS A 74 -23.76 -8.21 3.34
C LYS A 74 -23.39 -8.02 1.88
N GLU A 75 -24.35 -7.68 1.05
CA GLU A 75 -24.11 -7.34 -0.35
C GLU A 75 -24.42 -5.88 -0.61
N GLN A 76 -23.52 -5.20 -1.30
CA GLN A 76 -23.62 -3.79 -1.62
C GLN A 76 -23.25 -3.55 -3.08
N ARG A 77 -23.99 -2.69 -3.77
CA ARG A 77 -23.58 -2.11 -5.03
C ARG A 77 -22.65 -0.93 -4.73
N CYS A 78 -21.47 -0.96 -5.30
CA CYS A 78 -20.43 0.03 -5.12
C CYS A 78 -20.18 0.78 -6.42
N TYR A 79 -19.93 2.08 -6.34
CA TYR A 79 -19.53 2.94 -7.45
C TYR A 79 -18.81 4.18 -6.92
N TYR A 80 -18.10 4.90 -7.78
CA TYR A 80 -17.48 6.15 -7.40
C TYR A 80 -18.44 7.32 -7.58
N GLY A 81 -18.66 8.10 -6.52
CA GLY A 81 -19.42 9.35 -6.57
C GLY A 81 -18.63 10.49 -7.23
N VAL A 82 -19.31 11.62 -7.42
CA VAL A 82 -18.73 12.84 -7.99
C VAL A 82 -17.57 13.39 -7.16
N ASP A 83 -17.53 13.09 -5.88
CA ASP A 83 -16.45 13.42 -4.95
C ASP A 83 -15.24 12.49 -5.07
N GLY A 84 -15.28 11.51 -5.96
CA GLY A 84 -14.26 10.50 -6.16
C GLY A 84 -14.17 9.44 -5.07
N LYS A 85 -15.14 9.40 -4.13
CA LYS A 85 -15.22 8.39 -3.07
C LYS A 85 -16.16 7.25 -3.47
N VAL A 86 -15.86 6.06 -2.95
CA VAL A 86 -16.75 4.91 -3.15
C VAL A 86 -18.05 5.11 -2.40
N GLN A 87 -19.15 5.05 -3.12
CA GLN A 87 -20.51 5.04 -2.59
C GLN A 87 -20.99 3.59 -2.52
N LYS A 88 -21.70 3.24 -1.46
CA LYS A 88 -22.20 1.88 -1.23
C LYS A 88 -23.71 1.90 -1.01
N VAL A 89 -24.42 1.16 -1.85
CA VAL A 89 -25.88 0.98 -1.73
C VAL A 89 -26.17 -0.44 -1.29
N LEU A 90 -26.80 -0.61 -0.15
CA LEU A 90 -27.15 -1.92 0.41
C LEU A 90 -28.12 -2.65 -0.52
N LEU A 91 -27.81 -3.89 -0.86
CA LEU A 91 -28.68 -4.80 -1.62
C LEU A 91 -29.29 -5.87 -0.70
N SER A 92 -28.46 -6.50 0.14
CA SER A 92 -28.91 -7.47 1.13
C SER A 92 -28.04 -7.43 2.39
N ASP A 93 -28.61 -7.85 3.52
CA ASP A 93 -27.96 -7.91 4.84
C ASP A 93 -28.51 -9.15 5.57
N GLU A 94 -27.83 -10.28 5.42
CA GLU A 94 -28.21 -11.54 6.02
C GLU A 94 -27.43 -11.77 7.31
N LYS A 95 -28.10 -11.64 8.45
CA LYS A 95 -27.52 -11.88 9.77
C LYS A 95 -27.90 -13.25 10.28
N ALA A 96 -26.94 -13.92 10.92
CA ALA A 96 -27.25 -15.15 11.66
C ALA A 96 -28.38 -14.91 12.65
N ALA A 97 -29.29 -15.88 12.78
CA ALA A 97 -30.46 -15.78 13.66
C ALA A 97 -30.06 -15.40 15.09
N ALA A 98 -30.78 -14.46 15.68
CA ALA A 98 -30.52 -14.00 17.03
C ALA A 98 -30.65 -15.18 18.02
N PRO A 99 -29.67 -15.39 18.92
CA PRO A 99 -29.73 -16.50 19.87
C PRO A 99 -30.91 -16.39 20.81
N SER A 100 -31.64 -17.50 20.98
CA SER A 100 -32.71 -17.61 21.95
C SER A 100 -32.14 -17.71 23.37
N GLY A 101 -32.70 -16.99 24.34
CA GLY A 101 -32.24 -17.05 25.73
C GLY A 101 -32.88 -15.99 26.64
N GLY A 102 -32.75 -16.17 27.95
CA GLY A 102 -33.24 -15.23 28.95
C GLY A 102 -32.54 -13.87 28.92
N ARG A 103 -33.11 -12.87 29.60
CA ARG A 103 -32.64 -11.45 29.59
C ARG A 103 -31.16 -11.28 29.89
N LEU A 104 -30.59 -12.08 30.84
CA LEU A 104 -29.20 -12.01 31.22
C LEU A 104 -28.28 -12.52 30.09
N LYS A 105 -28.65 -13.66 29.45
CA LYS A 105 -27.94 -14.22 28.30
C LYS A 105 -27.96 -13.25 27.10
N LYS A 106 -29.12 -12.63 26.85
CA LYS A 106 -29.26 -11.59 25.79
C LYS A 106 -28.34 -10.39 26.03
N LYS A 107 -28.21 -9.92 27.29
CA LYS A 107 -27.32 -8.78 27.64
C LYS A 107 -25.84 -9.14 27.44
N ILE A 108 -25.41 -10.33 27.86
CA ILE A 108 -24.03 -10.78 27.66
C ILE A 108 -23.70 -10.91 26.17
N ILE A 109 -24.63 -11.44 25.38
CA ILE A 109 -24.45 -11.60 23.93
C ILE A 109 -24.41 -10.22 23.28
N ALA A 110 -25.29 -9.28 23.66
CA ALA A 110 -25.31 -7.92 23.14
C ALA A 110 -23.98 -7.20 23.40
N ASN A 111 -23.42 -7.32 24.61
CA ASN A 111 -22.12 -6.72 24.94
C ASN A 111 -20.99 -7.33 24.10
N LYS A 112 -20.93 -8.66 23.99
CA LYS A 112 -19.91 -9.33 23.14
C LYS A 112 -20.05 -8.95 21.67
N THR A 113 -21.27 -8.81 21.17
CA THR A 113 -21.53 -8.37 19.79
C THR A 113 -21.07 -6.92 19.60
N SER A 114 -21.31 -6.03 20.58
CA SER A 114 -20.84 -4.65 20.55
C SER A 114 -19.32 -4.52 20.56
N GLU A 115 -18.65 -5.26 21.45
CA GLU A 115 -17.19 -5.33 21.52
C GLU A 115 -16.59 -5.85 20.20
N MET A 116 -17.19 -6.92 19.66
CA MET A 116 -16.79 -7.48 18.39
C MET A 116 -16.97 -6.50 17.25
N LYS A 117 -18.08 -5.77 17.21
CA LYS A 117 -18.33 -4.74 16.21
C LYS A 117 -17.30 -3.62 16.30
N ALA A 118 -17.01 -3.11 17.49
CA ALA A 118 -16.01 -2.08 17.70
C ALA A 118 -14.60 -2.54 17.25
N TYR A 119 -14.23 -3.78 17.58
CA TYR A 119 -12.99 -4.37 17.11
C TYR A 119 -12.92 -4.45 15.58
N MET A 120 -14.01 -4.87 14.93
CA MET A 120 -14.09 -4.97 13.48
C MET A 120 -13.99 -3.61 12.81
N GLU A 121 -14.63 -2.58 13.38
CA GLU A 121 -14.51 -1.19 12.89
C GLU A 121 -13.05 -0.69 12.99
N SER A 122 -12.37 -1.00 14.08
CA SER A 122 -10.95 -0.68 14.28
C SER A 122 -10.06 -1.41 13.29
N ALA A 123 -10.28 -2.71 13.10
CA ALA A 123 -9.54 -3.52 12.14
C ALA A 123 -9.78 -3.04 10.69
N ALA A 124 -11.02 -2.73 10.32
CA ALA A 124 -11.35 -2.19 9.00
C ALA A 124 -10.67 -0.83 8.77
N SER A 125 -10.69 0.06 9.77
CA SER A 125 -10.00 1.36 9.71
C SER A 125 -8.48 1.18 9.55
N LEU A 126 -7.90 0.21 10.24
CA LEU A 126 -6.48 -0.11 10.10
C LEU A 126 -6.17 -0.59 8.67
N ILE A 127 -6.99 -1.49 8.11
CA ILE A 127 -6.82 -2.00 6.74
C ILE A 127 -6.82 -0.86 5.72
N HIS A 128 -7.76 0.08 5.84
CA HIS A 128 -7.84 1.22 4.92
C HIS A 128 -6.60 2.12 4.92
N ARG A 129 -5.74 2.00 5.91
CA ARG A 129 -4.43 2.67 5.93
C ARG A 129 -3.36 1.92 5.13
N TYR A 130 -3.52 0.61 4.91
CA TYR A 130 -2.59 -0.19 4.10
C TYR A 130 -3.03 -0.31 2.65
N VAL A 131 -4.33 -0.28 2.37
CA VAL A 131 -4.85 -0.58 1.03
C VAL A 131 -5.92 0.43 0.60
N PRO A 132 -5.67 1.16 -0.50
CA PRO A 132 -4.45 1.16 -1.31
C PRO A 132 -3.27 1.78 -0.54
N PRO A 133 -2.02 1.35 -0.78
CA PRO A 133 -0.85 1.93 -0.13
C PRO A 133 -0.75 3.44 -0.42
N ASP A 134 -0.56 4.25 0.62
CA ASP A 134 -0.43 5.69 0.46
C ASP A 134 0.96 6.05 -0.11
N PRO A 135 1.04 6.82 -1.21
CA PRO A 135 2.31 7.24 -1.78
C PRO A 135 3.22 7.99 -0.80
N THR A 136 2.65 8.74 0.16
CA THR A 136 3.41 9.48 1.18
C THR A 136 4.06 8.54 2.19
N ASP A 137 3.33 7.50 2.60
CA ASP A 137 3.84 6.48 3.52
C ASP A 137 4.91 5.61 2.85
N ILE A 138 4.75 5.29 1.55
CA ILE A 138 5.78 4.65 0.73
C ILE A 138 7.06 5.49 0.71
N ASP A 139 6.96 6.80 0.44
CA ASP A 139 8.11 7.70 0.43
C ASP A 139 8.77 7.81 1.81
N SER A 140 7.97 7.80 2.86
CA SER A 140 8.44 7.83 4.25
C SER A 140 9.19 6.54 4.63
N ALA A 141 8.66 5.38 4.26
CA ALA A 141 9.33 4.10 4.47
C ALA A 141 10.66 4.03 3.70
N LYS A 142 10.67 4.51 2.45
CA LYS A 142 11.90 4.61 1.64
C LYS A 142 12.96 5.50 2.30
N LYS A 143 12.57 6.68 2.82
CA LYS A 143 13.50 7.60 3.51
C LYS A 143 14.08 6.99 4.78
N ARG A 144 13.36 6.09 5.44
CA ARG A 144 13.81 5.35 6.62
C ARG A 144 14.62 4.10 6.28
N GLU A 145 14.87 3.82 4.98
CA GLU A 145 15.54 2.60 4.51
C GLU A 145 14.80 1.31 4.93
N LYS A 146 13.49 1.38 5.07
CA LYS A 146 12.60 0.29 5.48
C LYS A 146 11.93 -0.40 4.29
N VAL A 147 12.55 -0.33 3.11
CA VAL A 147 12.04 -0.95 1.87
C VAL A 147 13.09 -1.89 1.30
N ALA A 148 12.70 -3.13 1.06
CA ALA A 148 13.53 -4.12 0.40
C ALA A 148 12.86 -4.60 -0.89
N LEU A 149 13.66 -4.82 -1.93
CA LEU A 149 13.21 -5.46 -3.17
C LEU A 149 13.70 -6.91 -3.17
N ARG A 150 12.76 -7.84 -3.22
CA ARG A 150 13.05 -9.27 -3.36
C ARG A 150 12.68 -9.73 -4.76
N PRO A 151 13.64 -10.23 -5.55
CA PRO A 151 13.32 -10.82 -6.83
C PRO A 151 12.55 -12.14 -6.64
N GLY A 152 11.47 -12.30 -7.39
CA GLY A 152 10.69 -13.52 -7.48
C GLY A 152 10.98 -14.28 -8.77
N GLN A 153 10.29 -15.40 -8.96
CA GLN A 153 10.37 -16.19 -10.19
C GLN A 153 9.35 -15.70 -11.23
N GLY A 154 9.62 -15.96 -12.51
CA GLY A 154 8.67 -15.73 -13.59
C GLY A 154 8.32 -14.25 -13.83
N GLY A 155 9.28 -13.34 -13.67
CA GLY A 155 9.04 -11.91 -13.88
C GLY A 155 8.30 -11.23 -12.72
N ARG A 156 8.26 -11.86 -11.54
CA ARG A 156 7.67 -11.27 -10.34
C ARG A 156 8.74 -10.66 -9.44
N ALA A 157 8.36 -9.67 -8.66
CA ALA A 157 9.17 -9.12 -7.57
C ALA A 157 8.25 -8.75 -6.41
N GLN A 158 8.81 -8.69 -5.22
CA GLN A 158 8.12 -8.27 -4.02
C GLN A 158 8.82 -7.06 -3.43
N LEU A 159 8.05 -6.02 -3.13
CA LEU A 159 8.50 -4.88 -2.34
C LEU A 159 8.06 -5.11 -0.91
N GLU A 160 9.01 -5.27 0.00
CA GLU A 160 8.73 -5.40 1.43
C GLU A 160 8.96 -4.07 2.14
N PHE A 161 7.99 -3.67 2.94
CA PHE A 161 8.01 -2.48 3.78
C PHE A 161 7.93 -2.92 5.23
N THR A 162 9.00 -2.76 5.99
CA THR A 162 9.04 -3.03 7.44
C THR A 162 8.78 -1.76 8.22
N ASP A 163 8.09 -1.86 9.36
CA ASP A 163 7.67 -0.71 10.16
C ASP A 163 6.96 0.36 9.28
N TYR A 164 6.02 -0.08 8.45
CA TYR A 164 5.37 0.78 7.45
C TYR A 164 4.50 1.84 8.11
N LEU A 165 3.52 1.44 8.93
CA LEU A 165 2.64 2.32 9.69
C LEU A 165 2.91 2.28 11.19
N GLN A 166 3.38 1.14 11.71
CA GLN A 166 3.65 0.96 13.13
C GLN A 166 4.79 -0.03 13.35
N PRO A 167 5.48 0.04 14.52
CA PRO A 167 6.61 -0.83 14.81
C PRO A 167 6.25 -2.31 14.73
N GLY A 168 7.05 -3.10 14.03
CA GLY A 168 6.89 -4.55 13.89
C GLY A 168 5.88 -4.97 12.82
N ASP A 169 5.24 -4.05 12.11
CA ASP A 169 4.41 -4.41 10.97
C ASP A 169 5.25 -4.72 9.72
N LEU A 170 4.65 -5.47 8.81
CA LEU A 170 5.22 -5.82 7.53
C LEU A 170 4.14 -5.68 6.46
N MET A 171 4.40 -4.88 5.42
CA MET A 171 3.62 -4.87 4.21
C MET A 171 4.47 -5.39 3.05
N ALA A 172 4.01 -6.42 2.37
CA ALA A 172 4.63 -6.98 1.19
C ALA A 172 3.73 -6.75 -0.02
N VAL A 173 4.29 -6.17 -1.07
CA VAL A 173 3.59 -5.84 -2.33
C VAL A 173 4.18 -6.66 -3.45
N ASP A 174 3.39 -7.59 -3.99
CA ASP A 174 3.77 -8.42 -5.12
C ASP A 174 3.46 -7.71 -6.43
N VAL A 175 4.45 -7.61 -7.29
CA VAL A 175 4.35 -6.97 -8.60
C VAL A 175 4.77 -7.91 -9.72
N ASP A 176 4.04 -7.90 -10.81
CA ASP A 176 4.50 -8.44 -12.09
C ASP A 176 5.37 -7.37 -12.76
N THR A 177 6.66 -7.67 -12.88
CA THR A 177 7.64 -6.72 -13.43
C THR A 177 7.60 -6.64 -14.95
N THR A 178 6.98 -7.61 -15.60
CA THR A 178 6.80 -7.66 -17.06
C THR A 178 5.60 -6.80 -17.46
N ALA A 179 4.48 -7.01 -16.78
CA ALA A 179 3.25 -6.24 -17.01
C ALA A 179 3.22 -4.89 -16.27
N ASN A 180 4.17 -4.62 -15.35
CA ASN A 180 4.14 -3.51 -14.40
C ASN A 180 2.82 -3.44 -13.63
N ALA A 181 2.28 -4.60 -13.25
CA ALA A 181 0.99 -4.75 -12.62
C ALA A 181 1.13 -5.20 -11.17
N LEU A 182 0.24 -4.68 -10.32
CA LEU A 182 0.07 -5.14 -8.95
C LEU A 182 -0.60 -6.52 -8.96
N VAL A 183 -0.05 -7.47 -8.21
CA VAL A 183 -0.55 -8.86 -8.12
C VAL A 183 -1.18 -9.14 -6.78
N GLY A 184 -0.56 -8.66 -5.71
CA GLY A 184 -1.04 -8.88 -4.36
C GLY A 184 -0.46 -7.89 -3.34
N VAL A 185 -1.14 -7.80 -2.21
CA VAL A 185 -0.63 -7.13 -1.01
C VAL A 185 -0.87 -8.05 0.17
N HIS A 186 0.17 -8.27 0.96
CA HIS A 186 0.12 -9.02 2.20
C HIS A 186 0.57 -8.10 3.33
N VAL A 187 -0.21 -8.03 4.39
CA VAL A 187 0.11 -7.23 5.57
C VAL A 187 0.05 -8.10 6.81
N ASN A 188 1.09 -8.03 7.62
CA ASN A 188 1.08 -8.53 8.99
C ASN A 188 1.17 -7.32 9.92
N THR A 189 0.18 -7.14 10.76
CA THR A 189 0.06 -5.99 11.66
C THR A 189 -0.74 -6.34 12.91
N TYR A 190 -1.13 -5.39 13.72
CA TYR A 190 -1.95 -5.59 14.91
C TYR A 190 -2.87 -4.38 15.14
N VAL A 191 -3.98 -4.57 15.84
CA VAL A 191 -4.96 -3.49 16.08
C VAL A 191 -4.49 -2.56 17.20
N GLU A 192 -4.33 -3.07 18.42
CA GLU A 192 -3.92 -2.28 19.59
C GLU A 192 -2.52 -2.65 20.05
N LYS A 193 -2.17 -3.92 20.04
CA LYS A 193 -0.91 -4.46 20.55
C LYS A 193 -0.49 -5.70 19.75
N PRO A 194 0.79 -6.08 19.79
CA PRO A 194 1.32 -7.19 18.98
C PRO A 194 0.59 -8.53 19.16
N GLU A 195 -0.01 -8.77 20.35
CA GLU A 195 -0.80 -9.99 20.61
C GLU A 195 -2.15 -10.00 19.87
N ASP A 196 -2.64 -8.83 19.42
CA ASP A 196 -3.82 -8.68 18.56
C ASP A 196 -3.43 -8.69 17.08
N ALA A 197 -2.63 -9.67 16.70
CA ALA A 197 -2.14 -9.83 15.34
C ALA A 197 -3.29 -9.95 14.32
N VAL A 198 -3.15 -9.21 13.24
CA VAL A 198 -4.06 -9.19 12.10
C VAL A 198 -3.26 -9.40 10.83
N THR A 199 -3.72 -10.31 9.98
CA THR A 199 -3.18 -10.47 8.63
C THR A 199 -4.19 -9.98 7.60
N LEU A 200 -3.70 -9.33 6.56
CA LEU A 200 -4.49 -8.90 5.42
C LEU A 200 -3.88 -9.49 4.15
N THR A 201 -4.70 -10.12 3.34
CA THR A 201 -4.33 -10.58 2.01
C THR A 201 -5.26 -9.95 1.00
N VAL A 202 -4.68 -9.29 0.01
CA VAL A 202 -5.39 -8.63 -1.09
C VAL A 202 -4.88 -9.19 -2.40
N GLY A 203 -5.76 -9.81 -3.17
CA GLY A 203 -5.47 -10.20 -4.55
C GLY A 203 -5.82 -9.06 -5.51
N PHE A 204 -5.13 -8.98 -6.64
CA PHE A 204 -5.43 -8.05 -7.72
C PHE A 204 -5.71 -8.82 -9.01
N GLY A 205 -6.75 -8.39 -9.73
CA GLY A 205 -7.11 -8.84 -11.05
C GLY A 205 -7.18 -7.66 -12.01
N ALA A 206 -7.30 -7.94 -13.30
CA ALA A 206 -7.48 -6.91 -14.33
C ALA A 206 -8.83 -7.08 -15.03
N LEU A 207 -9.52 -5.96 -15.24
CA LEU A 207 -10.68 -5.86 -16.11
C LEU A 207 -10.23 -5.84 -17.58
N PRO A 208 -11.14 -6.05 -18.55
CA PRO A 208 -10.78 -6.10 -19.97
C PRO A 208 -10.08 -4.83 -20.51
N ASP A 209 -10.33 -3.66 -19.89
CA ASP A 209 -9.69 -2.39 -20.25
C ASP A 209 -8.36 -2.17 -19.50
N GLY A 210 -7.89 -3.17 -18.74
CA GLY A 210 -6.66 -3.11 -17.94
C GLY A 210 -6.81 -2.38 -16.61
N ALA A 211 -8.02 -2.00 -16.19
CA ALA A 211 -8.23 -1.49 -14.83
C ALA A 211 -7.98 -2.61 -13.82
N SER A 212 -7.12 -2.36 -12.84
CA SER A 212 -6.88 -3.30 -11.75
C SER A 212 -7.98 -3.17 -10.70
N TYR A 213 -8.44 -4.29 -10.17
CA TYR A 213 -9.42 -4.36 -9.08
C TYR A 213 -9.05 -5.46 -8.10
N ASN A 214 -9.68 -5.48 -6.95
CA ASN A 214 -9.47 -6.48 -5.92
C ASN A 214 -10.61 -7.52 -5.98
N PRO A 215 -10.41 -8.69 -6.60
CA PRO A 215 -11.44 -9.74 -6.60
C PRO A 215 -11.73 -10.24 -5.19
N GLN A 216 -10.71 -10.33 -4.35
CA GLN A 216 -10.85 -10.78 -2.97
C GLN A 216 -9.89 -10.08 -2.03
N ILE A 217 -10.41 -9.72 -0.86
CA ILE A 217 -9.67 -9.21 0.29
C ILE A 217 -10.02 -10.13 1.47
N THR A 218 -9.03 -10.64 2.18
CA THR A 218 -9.23 -11.43 3.39
C THR A 218 -8.45 -10.80 4.54
N LEU A 219 -9.16 -10.50 5.61
CA LEU A 219 -8.58 -10.14 6.89
C LEU A 219 -8.78 -11.31 7.85
N ASP A 220 -7.71 -11.71 8.53
CA ASP A 220 -7.78 -12.67 9.60
C ASP A 220 -7.26 -12.06 10.91
N ALA A 221 -8.10 -12.11 11.95
CA ALA A 221 -7.78 -11.69 13.30
C ALA A 221 -7.74 -12.93 14.19
N ALA A 222 -6.64 -13.64 14.16
CA ALA A 222 -6.47 -14.95 14.77
C ALA A 222 -6.79 -14.98 16.27
N SER A 223 -6.39 -13.96 17.03
CA SER A 223 -6.65 -13.82 18.47
C SER A 223 -8.14 -13.77 18.81
N LYS A 224 -8.97 -13.30 17.89
CA LYS A 224 -10.43 -13.18 18.03
C LYS A 224 -11.18 -14.29 17.31
N HIS A 225 -10.49 -15.14 16.55
CA HIS A 225 -11.06 -16.16 15.66
C HIS A 225 -12.06 -15.55 14.67
N ILE A 226 -11.71 -14.37 14.11
CA ILE A 226 -12.53 -13.66 13.15
C ILE A 226 -11.82 -13.66 11.81
N THR A 227 -12.58 -13.99 10.76
CA THR A 227 -12.15 -13.80 9.38
C THR A 227 -13.18 -12.94 8.68
N VAL A 228 -12.72 -11.90 7.98
CA VAL A 228 -13.55 -11.08 7.08
C VAL A 228 -13.08 -11.30 5.66
N THR A 229 -14.01 -11.71 4.82
CA THR A 229 -13.76 -11.85 3.39
C THR A 229 -14.62 -10.84 2.63
N ILE A 230 -13.98 -10.03 1.81
CA ILE A 230 -14.65 -9.11 0.89
C ILE A 230 -14.41 -9.64 -0.52
N GLN A 231 -15.49 -9.85 -1.27
CA GLN A 231 -15.45 -10.29 -2.66
C GLN A 231 -16.06 -9.20 -3.54
N ASN A 232 -15.33 -8.79 -4.57
CA ASN A 232 -15.79 -7.81 -5.56
C ASN A 232 -16.02 -8.52 -6.91
N SER A 233 -17.22 -8.41 -7.42
CA SER A 233 -17.65 -9.11 -8.65
C SER A 233 -18.58 -8.25 -9.49
N GLY A 234 -18.93 -8.73 -10.69
CA GLY A 234 -19.94 -8.09 -11.53
C GLY A 234 -19.58 -6.66 -11.95
N HIS A 235 -18.29 -6.39 -12.15
CA HIS A 235 -17.84 -5.08 -12.62
C HIS A 235 -18.44 -4.75 -13.98
N ARG A 236 -19.08 -3.60 -14.10
CA ARG A 236 -19.64 -3.10 -15.35
C ARG A 236 -19.45 -1.59 -15.45
N PRO A 237 -19.22 -1.05 -16.66
CA PRO A 237 -19.12 0.39 -16.84
C PRO A 237 -20.38 1.10 -16.36
N VAL A 238 -20.21 2.22 -15.69
CA VAL A 238 -21.32 3.12 -15.34
C VAL A 238 -21.74 3.80 -16.63
N ASN A 239 -23.01 3.61 -17.06
CA ASN A 239 -23.57 4.39 -18.14
C ASN A 239 -23.69 5.84 -17.68
N GLN A 240 -22.85 6.70 -18.22
CA GLN A 240 -22.94 8.16 -18.04
C GLN A 240 -24.07 8.73 -18.87
#